data_8caed14258f382b5a3319e9a6b2a845c
#
_entry.id   8caed14258f382b5a3319e9a6b2a845c
#
_cell.length_a   1.000
_cell.length_b   1.000
_cell.length_c   1.000
_cell.angle_alpha   90.00
_cell.angle_beta   90.00
_cell.angle_gamma   90.00
#
_symmetry.space_group_name_H-M   'P 1'
#
loop_
_entity.id
_entity.type
_entity.pdbx_description
1 polymer ?
#
loop_
_entity_poly.entity_id
_entity_poly.type
_entity_poly.pdbx_seq_one_letter_code
_entity_poly.pdbx_strand_id
1 'polypeptide(L)'
;MCIRDRIKAIKASCQGRILKVIVETCLLIEAEKIKLCELVTESGADYIKTSTGFSTGGATREDVALFKAHIGPGVKIKAAGGISSLQDAEDFMALGADRLGTSRIVKLVKGEHAEGY
;
A
#
# COMPACT_ATOMS: atom_id res chain seq x y z
N MET A 1 16.57 -1.28 16.98
CA MET A 1 15.16 -1.54 17.35
C MET A 1 14.46 -2.30 16.25
N CYS A 2 13.71 -3.34 16.61
CA CYS A 2 13.01 -4.17 15.63
C CYS A 2 11.81 -3.43 15.02
N ILE A 3 11.69 -3.44 13.69
CA ILE A 3 10.59 -2.80 12.97
C ILE A 3 9.24 -3.36 13.43
N ARG A 4 9.15 -4.69 13.57
CA ARG A 4 7.94 -5.36 14.05
C ARG A 4 7.50 -4.84 15.40
N ASP A 5 8.43 -4.68 16.34
CA ASP A 5 8.12 -4.22 17.69
C ASP A 5 7.64 -2.77 17.70
N ARG A 6 8.20 -1.93 16.83
CA ARG A 6 7.73 -0.55 16.64
C ARG A 6 6.29 -0.51 16.15
N ILE A 7 5.99 -1.29 15.12
CA ILE A 7 4.64 -1.33 14.55
C ILE A 7 3.66 -1.84 15.59
N LYS A 8 4.02 -2.87 16.35
CA LYS A 8 3.19 -3.38 17.47
C LYS A 8 2.91 -2.30 18.51
N ALA A 9 3.92 -1.56 18.91
CA ALA A 9 3.77 -0.48 19.90
C ALA A 9 2.86 0.63 19.39
N ILE A 10 3.02 1.03 18.13
CA ILE A 10 2.18 2.03 17.50
C ILE A 10 0.73 1.54 17.39
N LYS A 11 0.53 0.29 16.99
CA LYS A 11 -0.82 -0.30 16.91
C LYS A 11 -1.50 -0.32 18.27
N ALA A 12 -0.78 -0.69 19.31
CA ALA A 12 -1.31 -0.66 20.68
C ALA A 12 -1.73 0.75 21.10
N SER A 13 -1.03 1.78 20.62
CA SER A 13 -1.33 3.18 20.91
C SER A 13 -2.48 3.74 20.08
N CYS A 14 -2.95 3.04 19.06
CA CYS A 14 -4.01 3.51 18.16
C CYS A 14 -5.42 3.44 18.77
N GLN A 15 -5.57 2.85 19.95
CA GLN A 15 -6.88 2.76 20.62
C GLN A 15 -7.98 2.15 19.75
N GLY A 16 -7.68 1.05 19.05
CA GLY A 16 -8.61 0.36 18.17
C GLY A 16 -8.78 0.98 16.78
N ARG A 17 -8.05 2.05 16.48
CA ARG A 17 -8.11 2.69 15.17
C ARG A 17 -7.23 1.97 14.15
N ILE A 18 -7.47 2.27 12.88
CA ILE A 18 -6.75 1.66 11.76
C ILE A 18 -5.31 2.19 11.70
N LEU A 19 -4.36 1.27 11.60
CA LEU A 19 -2.95 1.58 11.33
C LEU A 19 -2.59 1.11 9.92
N LYS A 20 -2.06 2.03 9.12
CA LYS A 20 -1.51 1.74 7.79
C LYS A 20 0.00 1.91 7.82
N VAL A 21 0.72 0.90 7.39
CA VAL A 21 2.19 0.94 7.32
C VAL A 21 2.61 1.17 5.88
N ILE A 22 3.33 2.25 5.63
CA ILE A 22 3.85 2.58 4.30
C ILE A 22 5.26 2.03 4.18
N VAL A 23 5.49 1.15 3.22
CA VAL A 23 6.80 0.49 3.06
C VAL A 23 7.67 1.10 1.97
N GLU A 24 7.13 1.94 1.11
CA GLU A 24 7.84 2.62 0.00
C GLU A 24 8.52 1.61 -0.93
N THR A 25 7.73 0.85 -1.65
CA THR A 25 8.20 -0.28 -2.47
C THR A 25 9.25 0.09 -3.51
N CYS A 26 9.23 1.31 -4.02
CA CYS A 26 10.22 1.74 -5.03
C CYS A 26 11.66 1.79 -4.50
N LEU A 27 11.84 1.76 -3.19
CA LEU A 27 13.16 1.74 -2.54
C LEU A 27 13.60 0.36 -2.10
N LEU A 28 12.81 -0.68 -2.36
CA LEU A 28 13.01 -2.02 -1.82
C LEU A 28 13.27 -3.05 -2.92
N ILE A 29 14.08 -4.06 -2.59
CA ILE A 29 14.20 -5.27 -3.41
C ILE A 29 13.10 -6.26 -3.04
N GLU A 30 12.87 -7.28 -3.87
CA GLU A 30 11.78 -8.25 -3.66
C GLU A 30 11.86 -8.95 -2.31
N ALA A 31 13.05 -9.40 -1.91
CA ALA A 31 13.24 -10.06 -0.62
C ALA A 31 12.83 -9.18 0.56
N GLU A 32 13.14 -7.88 0.49
CA GLU A 32 12.74 -6.92 1.51
C GLU A 32 11.23 -6.72 1.56
N LYS A 33 10.58 -6.66 0.39
CA LYS A 33 9.12 -6.53 0.30
C LYS A 33 8.41 -7.72 0.94
N ILE A 34 8.89 -8.94 0.67
CA ILE A 34 8.34 -10.16 1.27
C ILE A 34 8.51 -10.14 2.79
N LYS A 35 9.70 -9.77 3.25
CA LYS A 35 9.98 -9.69 4.69
C LYS A 35 9.09 -8.67 5.39
N LEU A 36 8.88 -7.53 4.77
CA LEU A 36 7.99 -6.51 5.32
C LEU A 36 6.52 -6.95 5.35
N CYS A 37 6.06 -7.73 4.38
CA CYS A 37 4.73 -8.35 4.42
C CYS A 37 4.57 -9.22 5.66
N GLU A 38 5.56 -10.03 5.99
CA GLU A 38 5.56 -10.87 7.19
C GLU A 38 5.54 -10.02 8.46
N LEU A 39 6.41 -9.01 8.54
CA LEU A 39 6.52 -8.14 9.71
C LEU A 39 5.26 -7.33 9.95
N VAL A 40 4.66 -6.79 8.91
CA VAL A 40 3.39 -6.04 9.00
C VAL A 40 2.26 -6.96 9.46
N THR A 41 2.20 -8.17 8.95
CA THR A 41 1.19 -9.17 9.34
C THR A 41 1.35 -9.54 10.81
N GLU A 42 2.56 -9.89 11.25
CA GLU A 42 2.83 -10.25 12.64
C GLU A 42 2.58 -9.12 13.63
N SER A 43 2.76 -7.88 13.18
CA SER A 43 2.61 -6.69 14.05
C SER A 43 1.17 -6.31 14.37
N GLY A 44 0.20 -6.86 13.65
CA GLY A 44 -1.21 -6.54 13.85
C GLY A 44 -1.67 -5.27 13.17
N ALA A 45 -0.87 -4.69 12.27
CA ALA A 45 -1.29 -3.55 11.46
C ALA A 45 -2.46 -3.93 10.55
N ASP A 46 -3.29 -2.95 10.23
CA ASP A 46 -4.52 -3.19 9.45
C ASP A 46 -4.29 -3.13 7.94
N TYR A 47 -3.36 -2.27 7.50
CA TYR A 47 -3.04 -2.07 6.09
C TYR A 47 -1.55 -2.05 5.85
N ILE A 48 -1.15 -2.59 4.69
CA ILE A 48 0.15 -2.32 4.09
C ILE A 48 -0.07 -1.39 2.89
N LYS A 49 0.66 -0.29 2.84
CA LYS A 49 0.56 0.70 1.77
C LYS A 49 1.86 0.74 0.97
N THR A 50 1.75 0.77 -0.35
CA THR A 50 2.92 0.70 -1.23
C THR A 50 3.83 1.92 -1.15
N SER A 51 3.27 3.12 -1.14
CA SER A 51 4.04 4.32 -1.45
C SER A 51 3.49 5.57 -0.76
N THR A 52 4.38 6.53 -0.49
CA THR A 52 4.00 7.85 0.03
C THR A 52 3.44 8.76 -1.06
N GLY A 53 3.88 8.58 -2.31
CA GLY A 53 3.60 9.49 -3.40
C GLY A 53 4.69 10.55 -3.62
N PHE A 54 5.74 10.56 -2.79
CA PHE A 54 6.79 11.60 -2.82
C PHE A 54 8.17 11.03 -3.17
N SER A 55 8.29 9.76 -3.50
CA SER A 55 9.55 9.14 -3.89
C SER A 55 9.60 8.89 -5.41
N THR A 56 10.55 8.06 -5.86
CA THR A 56 10.84 7.82 -7.27
C THR A 56 9.77 7.01 -8.01
N GLY A 57 8.94 6.25 -7.28
CA GLY A 57 7.90 5.43 -7.88
C GLY A 57 6.68 5.28 -6.99
N GLY A 58 5.60 4.79 -7.59
CA GLY A 58 4.35 4.47 -6.91
C GLY A 58 4.06 2.97 -6.95
N ALA A 59 2.80 2.62 -6.80
CA ALA A 59 2.35 1.24 -6.86
C ALA A 59 2.62 0.62 -8.23
N THR A 60 3.00 -0.65 -8.23
CA THR A 60 3.10 -1.45 -9.45
C THR A 60 2.21 -2.68 -9.32
N ARG A 61 1.82 -3.25 -10.46
CA ARG A 61 1.00 -4.47 -10.46
C ARG A 61 1.73 -5.63 -9.79
N GLU A 62 3.02 -5.72 -10.02
CA GLU A 62 3.89 -6.73 -9.43
C GLU A 62 3.93 -6.62 -7.90
N ASP A 63 4.04 -5.40 -7.38
CA ASP A 63 4.07 -5.15 -5.93
C ASP A 63 2.75 -5.54 -5.26
N VAL A 64 1.62 -5.19 -5.85
CA VAL A 64 0.30 -5.54 -5.29
C VAL A 64 0.10 -7.05 -5.31
N ALA A 65 0.47 -7.71 -6.40
CA ALA A 65 0.41 -9.17 -6.50
C ALA A 65 1.30 -9.84 -5.46
N LEU A 66 2.52 -9.31 -5.27
CA LEU A 66 3.47 -9.81 -4.27
C LEU A 66 2.90 -9.67 -2.85
N PHE A 67 2.33 -8.51 -2.53
CA PHE A 67 1.70 -8.28 -1.23
C PHE A 67 0.56 -9.27 -0.99
N LYS A 68 -0.31 -9.44 -1.98
CA LYS A 68 -1.44 -10.35 -1.86
C LYS A 68 -1.01 -11.78 -1.59
N ALA A 69 0.12 -12.20 -2.16
CA ALA A 69 0.66 -13.55 -1.99
C ALA A 69 1.30 -13.75 -0.60
N HIS A 70 1.78 -12.70 0.05
CA HIS A 70 2.62 -12.82 1.26
C HIS A 70 2.03 -12.22 2.53
N ILE A 71 0.98 -11.42 2.47
CA ILE A 71 0.30 -10.90 3.67
C ILE A 71 -0.64 -11.94 4.26
N GLY A 72 -0.88 -11.83 5.58
CA GLY A 72 -1.86 -12.67 6.26
C GLY A 72 -3.30 -12.17 6.05
N PRO A 73 -4.30 -12.96 6.48
CA PRO A 73 -5.71 -12.68 6.18
C PRO A 73 -6.27 -11.43 6.87
N GLY A 74 -5.61 -10.95 7.92
CA GLY A 74 -6.05 -9.75 8.64
C GLY A 74 -5.51 -8.44 8.09
N VAL A 75 -4.64 -8.48 7.08
CA VAL A 75 -4.00 -7.30 6.51
C VAL A 75 -4.61 -6.98 5.15
N LYS A 76 -4.92 -5.70 4.94
CA LYS A 76 -5.45 -5.18 3.68
C LYS A 76 -4.38 -4.40 2.93
N ILE A 77 -4.57 -4.20 1.64
CA ILE A 77 -3.59 -3.53 0.77
C ILE A 77 -4.14 -2.18 0.31
N LYS A 78 -3.33 -1.13 0.47
CA LYS A 78 -3.58 0.15 -0.18
C LYS A 78 -2.50 0.39 -1.24
N ALA A 79 -2.90 0.44 -2.50
CA ALA A 79 -2.03 0.82 -3.61
C ALA A 79 -2.11 2.33 -3.82
N ALA A 80 -0.96 2.98 -3.85
CA ALA A 80 -0.91 4.44 -3.93
C ALA A 80 0.18 4.90 -4.91
N GLY A 81 -0.13 5.92 -5.70
CA GLY A 81 0.74 6.42 -6.74
C GLY A 81 0.74 5.56 -8.01
N GLY A 82 0.99 6.15 -9.13
CA GLY A 82 1.03 5.45 -10.41
C GLY A 82 -0.33 5.01 -10.97
N ILE A 83 -1.42 5.42 -10.35
CA ILE A 83 -2.77 5.07 -10.78
C ILE A 83 -3.34 6.25 -11.55
N SER A 84 -3.38 6.15 -12.87
CA SER A 84 -3.70 7.29 -13.74
C SER A 84 -4.92 7.08 -14.64
N SER A 85 -5.51 5.89 -14.64
CA SER A 85 -6.69 5.56 -15.44
C SER A 85 -7.66 4.67 -14.65
N LEU A 86 -8.89 4.59 -15.11
CA LEU A 86 -9.88 3.67 -14.53
C LEU A 86 -9.45 2.21 -14.74
N GLN A 87 -8.78 1.90 -15.86
CA GLN A 87 -8.26 0.58 -16.10
C GLN A 87 -7.18 0.21 -15.08
N ASP A 88 -6.27 1.14 -14.76
CA ASP A 88 -5.27 0.92 -13.71
C ASP A 88 -5.96 0.60 -12.38
N ALA A 89 -6.99 1.35 -12.01
CA ALA A 89 -7.74 1.13 -10.78
C ALA A 89 -8.37 -0.27 -10.73
N GLU A 90 -9.02 -0.68 -11.81
CA GLU A 90 -9.60 -2.02 -11.93
C GLU A 90 -8.56 -3.12 -11.82
N ASP A 91 -7.41 -2.96 -12.48
CA ASP A 91 -6.31 -3.91 -12.45
C ASP A 91 -5.76 -4.08 -11.04
N PHE A 92 -5.53 -2.97 -10.32
CA PHE A 92 -5.04 -3.04 -8.94
C PHE A 92 -6.04 -3.70 -8.01
N MET A 93 -7.32 -3.43 -8.16
CA MET A 93 -8.35 -4.08 -7.36
C MET A 93 -8.44 -5.57 -7.66
N ALA A 94 -8.35 -5.96 -8.93
CA ALA A 94 -8.35 -7.37 -9.34
C ALA A 94 -7.14 -8.13 -8.78
N LEU A 95 -5.99 -7.47 -8.63
CA LEU A 95 -4.77 -8.04 -8.05
C LEU A 95 -4.81 -8.15 -6.53
N GLY A 96 -5.77 -7.52 -5.87
CA GLY A 96 -5.97 -7.67 -4.43
C GLY A 96 -5.92 -6.38 -3.62
N ALA A 97 -5.80 -5.22 -4.24
CA ALA A 97 -5.86 -3.95 -3.51
C ALA A 97 -7.27 -3.72 -2.95
N ASP A 98 -7.34 -3.36 -1.68
CA ASP A 98 -8.59 -3.03 -1.00
C ASP A 98 -8.91 -1.54 -1.09
N ARG A 99 -7.88 -0.71 -1.17
CA ARG A 99 -8.00 0.75 -1.33
C ARG A 99 -6.98 1.26 -2.34
N LEU A 100 -7.35 2.36 -2.98
CA LEU A 100 -6.50 3.05 -3.96
C LEU A 100 -6.27 4.49 -3.51
N GLY A 101 -5.02 4.94 -3.57
CA GLY A 101 -4.66 6.32 -3.31
C GLY A 101 -4.28 7.01 -4.61
N THR A 102 -5.17 7.84 -5.14
CA THR A 102 -4.94 8.56 -6.39
C THR A 102 -5.70 9.87 -6.44
N SER A 103 -5.05 10.93 -6.87
CA SER A 103 -5.70 12.19 -7.18
C SER A 103 -6.07 12.29 -8.67
N ARG A 104 -5.37 11.56 -9.53
CA ARG A 104 -5.61 11.59 -10.98
C ARG A 104 -6.98 11.06 -11.36
N ILE A 105 -7.42 9.97 -10.76
CA ILE A 105 -8.74 9.40 -11.03
C ILE A 105 -9.85 10.34 -10.56
N VAL A 106 -9.67 10.98 -9.42
CA VAL A 106 -10.63 11.99 -8.93
C VAL A 106 -10.78 13.12 -9.97
N LYS A 107 -9.68 13.59 -10.53
CA LYS A 107 -9.70 14.61 -11.59
C LYS A 107 -10.39 14.12 -12.85
N LEU A 108 -10.14 12.91 -13.28
CA LEU A 108 -10.78 12.29 -14.44
C LEU A 108 -12.29 12.20 -14.26
N VAL A 109 -12.74 11.75 -13.10
CA VAL A 109 -14.18 11.65 -12.76
C VAL A 109 -14.85 13.02 -12.76
N LYS A 110 -14.14 14.07 -12.33
CA LYS A 110 -14.62 15.45 -12.35
C LYS A 110 -14.51 16.13 -13.71
N GLY A 111 -13.89 15.49 -14.72
CA GLY A 111 -13.64 16.09 -16.01
C GLY A 111 -12.48 17.06 -16.03
N GLU A 112 -11.62 17.03 -15.01
CA GLU A 112 -10.43 17.86 -14.91
C GLU A 112 -9.22 17.19 -15.58
N HIS A 113 -8.19 18.00 -15.89
CA HIS A 113 -6.95 17.47 -16.44
C HIS A 113 -6.21 16.63 -15.38
N ALA A 114 -5.84 15.39 -15.73
CA ALA A 114 -5.24 14.45 -14.80
C ALA A 114 -3.73 14.65 -14.71
N GLU A 115 -3.28 15.51 -13.82
CA GLU A 115 -1.88 15.74 -13.50
C GLU A 115 -1.55 15.34 -12.06
N GLY A 116 -0.26 15.09 -11.80
CA GLY A 116 0.25 14.82 -10.48
C GLY A 116 0.07 13.38 -10.03
N TYR A 117 -0.07 13.21 -8.75
CA TYR A 117 -0.09 11.94 -8.04
C TYR A 117 -1.26 11.01 -8.37
#